data_21cb8e8344f6e668c5e3c0b1aa13978e
#
_entry.id   21cb8e8344f6e668c5e3c0b1aa13978e
#
_cell.length_a   1.000
_cell.length_b   1.000
_cell.length_c   1.000
_cell.angle_alpha   90.00
_cell.angle_beta   90.00
_cell.angle_gamma   90.00
#
_symmetry.space_group_name_H-M   'P 1'
#
loop_
_entity.id
_entity.type
_entity.pdbx_description
1 polymer ?
#
loop_
_entity_poly.entity_id
_entity_poly.type
_entity_poly.pdbx_seq_one_letter_code
_entity_poly.pdbx_strand_id
1 'polypeptide(L)'
;LELAEKAGAPESQLEEIRAQRDEAQEVLDDLTIPEAPELYVLTRDEDVGFQFFKSDSAIVSSIAKVFPVFFFLVAALVCVTTMTRMMNEQRTQIGVLKSMGYSNASILMKYMTYSGSSGIIGCLLGYFLGTWGFPTIIWSAYRTYYALPDQVLYVFNWQLLLISLAVTLLCTIGVTWICGRSALTQSAAELIRPKAPKAGKRNLLERVTPV
;
A
#
# COMPACT_ATOMS: atom_id res chain seq x y z
N LEU A 1 -32.90 -21.52 -66.31
CA LEU A 1 -33.47 -20.85 -67.43
C LEU A 1 -33.08 -21.54 -68.74
N GLU A 2 -31.82 -21.60 -69.08
CA GLU A 2 -31.26 -22.19 -70.31
C GLU A 2 -31.66 -23.68 -70.52
N LEU A 3 -31.75 -24.45 -69.46
CA LEU A 3 -32.19 -25.86 -69.51
C LEU A 3 -33.72 -26.00 -69.73
N ALA A 4 -34.51 -25.09 -69.16
CA ALA A 4 -35.97 -25.08 -69.35
C ALA A 4 -36.35 -24.58 -70.74
N GLU A 5 -35.59 -23.63 -71.29
CA GLU A 5 -35.77 -23.09 -72.63
C GLU A 5 -35.42 -24.15 -73.73
N LYS A 6 -34.34 -24.94 -73.48
CA LYS A 6 -33.94 -26.07 -74.34
C LYS A 6 -34.93 -27.26 -74.25
N ALA A 7 -35.65 -27.38 -73.16
CA ALA A 7 -36.64 -28.45 -72.93
C ALA A 7 -38.03 -28.13 -73.50
N GLY A 8 -38.25 -26.91 -74.14
CA GLY A 8 -39.52 -26.54 -74.74
C GLY A 8 -40.62 -26.31 -73.72
N ALA A 9 -40.28 -25.79 -72.53
CA ALA A 9 -41.25 -25.46 -71.52
C ALA A 9 -42.23 -24.38 -71.99
N PRO A 10 -43.52 -24.44 -71.62
CA PRO A 10 -44.49 -23.41 -71.97
C PRO A 10 -44.10 -22.03 -71.42
N GLU A 11 -44.39 -20.98 -72.17
CA GLU A 11 -44.00 -19.59 -71.88
C GLU A 11 -44.40 -19.13 -70.44
N SER A 12 -45.54 -19.63 -69.94
CA SER A 12 -45.99 -19.34 -68.60
C SER A 12 -45.05 -19.87 -67.50
N GLN A 13 -44.39 -21.00 -67.72
CA GLN A 13 -43.41 -21.55 -66.79
C GLN A 13 -42.05 -20.82 -66.88
N LEU A 14 -41.70 -20.30 -68.03
CA LEU A 14 -40.49 -19.49 -68.23
C LEU A 14 -40.62 -18.12 -67.56
N GLU A 15 -41.83 -17.51 -67.60
CA GLU A 15 -42.09 -16.26 -66.90
C GLU A 15 -42.04 -16.44 -65.38
N GLU A 16 -42.58 -17.54 -64.87
CA GLU A 16 -42.55 -17.85 -63.42
C GLU A 16 -41.10 -18.07 -62.92
N ILE A 17 -40.30 -18.80 -63.72
CA ILE A 17 -38.85 -19.01 -63.39
C ILE A 17 -38.07 -17.69 -63.50
N ARG A 18 -38.41 -16.81 -64.43
CA ARG A 18 -37.78 -15.47 -64.51
C ARG A 18 -38.16 -14.60 -63.31
N ALA A 19 -39.40 -14.59 -62.91
CA ALA A 19 -39.85 -13.85 -61.72
C ALA A 19 -39.14 -14.36 -60.42
N GLN A 20 -39.07 -15.67 -60.26
CA GLN A 20 -38.34 -16.27 -59.12
C GLN A 20 -36.84 -15.95 -59.14
N ARG A 21 -36.24 -15.89 -60.29
CA ARG A 21 -34.83 -15.51 -60.46
C ARG A 21 -34.62 -14.02 -60.07
N ASP A 22 -35.51 -13.17 -60.56
CA ASP A 22 -35.39 -11.72 -60.35
C ASP A 22 -35.64 -11.38 -58.88
N GLU A 23 -36.60 -12.06 -58.25
CA GLU A 23 -36.81 -11.98 -56.78
C GLU A 23 -35.61 -12.48 -55.99
N ALA A 24 -35.02 -13.63 -56.39
CA ALA A 24 -33.83 -14.15 -55.76
C ALA A 24 -32.61 -13.25 -55.97
N GLN A 25 -32.51 -12.58 -57.12
CA GLN A 25 -31.47 -11.63 -57.45
C GLN A 25 -31.58 -10.35 -56.57
N GLU A 26 -32.79 -9.83 -56.42
CA GLU A 26 -33.10 -8.69 -55.55
C GLU A 26 -32.74 -9.00 -54.07
N VAL A 27 -33.09 -10.20 -53.58
CA VAL A 27 -32.68 -10.66 -52.25
C VAL A 27 -31.15 -10.79 -52.11
N LEU A 28 -30.47 -11.22 -53.16
CA LEU A 28 -29.01 -11.35 -53.20
C LEU A 28 -28.31 -9.97 -53.23
N ASP A 29 -28.87 -9.00 -53.95
CA ASP A 29 -28.34 -7.65 -54.01
C ASP A 29 -28.58 -6.85 -52.73
N ASP A 30 -29.69 -7.16 -52.01
CA ASP A 30 -30.01 -6.60 -50.69
C ASP A 30 -29.20 -7.29 -49.56
N LEU A 31 -28.66 -8.49 -49.79
CA LEU A 31 -27.73 -9.14 -48.92
C LEU A 31 -26.37 -8.39 -48.99
N THR A 32 -26.26 -7.32 -48.23
CA THR A 32 -24.98 -6.71 -47.93
C THR A 32 -24.13 -7.74 -47.19
N ILE A 33 -23.27 -8.44 -47.95
CA ILE A 33 -22.26 -9.31 -47.33
C ILE A 33 -21.40 -8.33 -46.49
N PRO A 34 -21.42 -8.43 -45.15
CA PRO A 34 -20.55 -7.60 -44.35
C PRO A 34 -19.14 -7.81 -44.88
N GLU A 35 -18.44 -6.71 -45.15
CA GLU A 35 -17.02 -6.72 -45.52
C GLU A 35 -16.30 -7.73 -44.62
N ALA A 36 -15.44 -8.57 -45.23
CA ALA A 36 -14.79 -9.66 -44.50
C ALA A 36 -14.29 -9.14 -43.15
N PRO A 37 -14.58 -9.82 -42.04
CA PRO A 37 -14.28 -9.30 -40.72
C PRO A 37 -12.81 -8.93 -40.67
N GLU A 38 -12.51 -7.64 -40.49
CA GLU A 38 -11.14 -7.18 -40.27
C GLU A 38 -10.65 -7.82 -38.99
N LEU A 39 -9.66 -8.67 -39.10
CA LEU A 39 -9.01 -9.30 -37.96
C LEU A 39 -8.12 -8.26 -37.27
N TYR A 40 -8.65 -7.60 -36.24
CA TYR A 40 -7.85 -6.73 -35.39
C TYR A 40 -7.06 -7.63 -34.42
N VAL A 41 -5.76 -7.76 -34.68
CA VAL A 41 -4.82 -8.38 -33.75
C VAL A 41 -4.37 -7.29 -32.78
N LEU A 42 -5.10 -7.14 -31.67
CA LEU A 42 -4.71 -6.23 -30.59
C LEU A 42 -3.46 -6.78 -29.91
N THR A 43 -2.41 -5.98 -29.88
CA THR A 43 -1.25 -6.25 -29.03
C THR A 43 -1.65 -6.02 -27.56
N ARG A 44 -0.91 -6.62 -26.63
CA ARG A 44 -1.17 -6.49 -25.19
C ARG A 44 -1.17 -5.02 -24.73
N ASP A 45 -0.43 -4.16 -25.41
CA ASP A 45 -0.36 -2.73 -25.12
C ASP A 45 -1.55 -1.93 -25.69
N GLU A 46 -2.36 -2.52 -26.59
CA GLU A 46 -3.58 -1.91 -27.14
C GLU A 46 -4.84 -2.41 -26.40
N ASP A 47 -4.71 -3.45 -25.58
CA ASP A 47 -5.80 -3.93 -24.72
C ASP A 47 -6.09 -2.90 -23.62
N VAL A 48 -7.27 -2.30 -23.69
CA VAL A 48 -7.74 -1.28 -22.77
C VAL A 48 -7.75 -1.79 -21.32
N GLY A 49 -8.18 -3.05 -21.11
CA GLY A 49 -8.20 -3.67 -19.80
C GLY A 49 -6.80 -3.81 -19.20
N PHE A 50 -5.83 -4.21 -20.00
CA PHE A 50 -4.43 -4.30 -19.57
C PHE A 50 -3.81 -2.93 -19.27
N GLN A 51 -4.13 -1.91 -20.06
CA GLN A 51 -3.66 -0.54 -19.84
C GLN A 51 -4.21 0.05 -18.54
N PHE A 52 -5.50 -0.16 -18.22
CA PHE A 52 -6.08 0.24 -16.94
C PHE A 52 -5.38 -0.45 -15.77
N PHE A 53 -5.19 -1.76 -15.83
CA PHE A 53 -4.48 -2.51 -14.78
C PHE A 53 -3.04 -2.03 -14.60
N LYS A 54 -2.32 -1.74 -15.70
CA LYS A 54 -0.95 -1.20 -15.68
C LYS A 54 -0.92 0.20 -15.04
N SER A 55 -1.89 1.05 -15.36
CA SER A 55 -2.02 2.39 -14.78
C SER A 55 -2.31 2.33 -13.28
N ASP A 56 -3.26 1.50 -12.84
CA ASP A 56 -3.59 1.30 -11.44
C ASP A 56 -2.38 0.77 -10.66
N SER A 57 -1.67 -0.20 -11.23
CA SER A 57 -0.45 -0.74 -10.64
C SER A 57 0.65 0.31 -10.49
N ALA A 58 0.79 1.23 -11.46
CA ALA A 58 1.74 2.34 -11.38
C ALA A 58 1.36 3.35 -10.30
N ILE A 59 0.07 3.65 -10.15
CA ILE A 59 -0.45 4.53 -9.08
C ILE A 59 -0.15 3.91 -7.72
N VAL A 60 -0.49 2.63 -7.52
CA VAL A 60 -0.21 1.90 -6.26
C VAL A 60 1.29 1.88 -5.96
N SER A 61 2.14 1.65 -6.97
CA SER A 61 3.60 1.71 -6.82
C SER A 61 4.11 3.08 -6.40
N SER A 62 3.51 4.15 -6.91
CA SER A 62 3.88 5.52 -6.55
C SER A 62 3.48 5.86 -5.11
N ILE A 63 2.29 5.44 -4.71
CA ILE A 63 1.81 5.58 -3.32
C ILE A 63 2.72 4.78 -2.38
N ALA A 64 3.08 3.55 -2.74
CA ALA A 64 3.93 2.68 -1.94
C ALA A 64 5.35 3.24 -1.70
N LYS A 65 5.81 4.20 -2.48
CA LYS A 65 7.10 4.89 -2.26
C LYS A 65 7.00 6.03 -1.25
N VAL A 66 5.89 6.76 -1.22
CA VAL A 66 5.72 7.97 -0.40
C VAL A 66 5.12 7.67 0.97
N PHE A 67 4.09 6.83 1.02
CA PHE A 67 3.36 6.52 2.25
C PHE A 67 4.23 5.94 3.38
N PRO A 68 5.16 5.01 3.14
CA PRO A 68 5.99 4.46 4.21
C PRO A 68 6.83 5.53 4.91
N VAL A 69 7.35 6.52 4.19
CA VAL A 69 8.13 7.61 4.77
C VAL A 69 7.30 8.41 5.76
N PHE A 70 6.06 8.75 5.39
CA PHE A 70 5.14 9.45 6.28
C PHE A 70 4.79 8.64 7.52
N PHE A 71 4.49 7.35 7.37
CA PHE A 71 4.19 6.48 8.51
C PHE A 71 5.38 6.28 9.44
N PHE A 72 6.60 6.19 8.91
CA PHE A 72 7.81 6.13 9.74
C PHE A 72 8.04 7.41 10.53
N LEU A 73 7.75 8.58 9.97
CA LEU A 73 7.81 9.85 10.71
C LEU A 73 6.81 9.88 11.87
N VAL A 74 5.57 9.46 11.62
CA VAL A 74 4.54 9.37 12.68
C VAL A 74 4.95 8.35 13.74
N ALA A 75 5.45 7.18 13.34
CA ALA A 75 5.93 6.15 14.26
C ALA A 75 7.11 6.66 15.11
N ALA A 76 8.05 7.40 14.52
CA ALA A 76 9.15 8.04 15.23
C ALA A 76 8.65 9.03 16.29
N LEU A 77 7.67 9.87 15.93
CA LEU A 77 7.06 10.83 16.86
C LEU A 77 6.38 10.13 18.04
N VAL A 78 5.61 9.07 17.78
CA VAL A 78 4.98 8.25 18.83
C VAL A 78 6.04 7.57 19.69
N CYS A 79 7.12 7.06 19.10
CA CYS A 79 8.23 6.45 19.83
C CYS A 79 8.93 7.49 20.74
N VAL A 80 9.19 8.69 20.25
CA VAL A 80 9.78 9.80 21.06
C VAL A 80 8.91 10.11 22.26
N THR A 81 7.61 10.30 22.06
CA THR A 81 6.68 10.64 23.14
C THR A 81 6.57 9.52 24.17
N THR A 82 6.45 8.27 23.72
CA THR A 82 6.35 7.09 24.59
C THR A 82 7.63 6.85 25.38
N MET A 83 8.80 6.93 24.74
CA MET A 83 10.10 6.76 25.42
C MET A 83 10.36 7.87 26.42
N THR A 84 10.07 9.11 26.06
CA THR A 84 10.22 10.26 26.96
C THR A 84 9.32 10.11 28.20
N ARG A 85 8.08 9.68 28.00
CA ARG A 85 7.14 9.41 29.09
C ARG A 85 7.66 8.28 29.98
N MET A 86 8.03 7.13 29.41
CA MET A 86 8.53 5.96 30.13
C MET A 86 9.77 6.30 30.98
N MET A 87 10.73 7.06 30.42
CA MET A 87 11.91 7.51 31.15
C MET A 87 11.58 8.49 32.27
N ASN A 88 10.58 9.36 32.08
CA ASN A 88 10.12 10.27 33.15
C ASN A 88 9.41 9.49 34.28
N GLU A 89 8.62 8.47 33.97
CA GLU A 89 7.96 7.61 34.94
C GLU A 89 8.95 6.75 35.73
N GLN A 90 10.01 6.28 35.09
CA GLN A 90 11.05 5.46 35.72
C GLN A 90 12.25 6.29 36.25
N ARG A 91 12.12 7.61 36.32
CA ARG A 91 13.16 8.55 36.68
C ARG A 91 13.84 8.21 38.03
N THR A 92 13.08 7.85 39.05
CA THR A 92 13.59 7.47 40.36
C THR A 92 14.40 6.18 40.30
N GLN A 93 13.94 5.18 39.54
CA GLN A 93 14.70 3.93 39.33
C GLN A 93 16.04 4.19 38.62
N ILE A 94 16.04 5.05 37.61
CA ILE A 94 17.26 5.47 36.91
C ILE A 94 18.21 6.16 37.88
N GLY A 95 17.70 7.02 38.77
CA GLY A 95 18.49 7.71 39.79
C GLY A 95 19.14 6.75 40.79
N VAL A 96 18.37 5.76 41.26
CA VAL A 96 18.87 4.71 42.16
C VAL A 96 19.96 3.88 41.47
N LEU A 97 19.75 3.42 40.24
CA LEU A 97 20.77 2.68 39.48
C LEU A 97 22.07 3.49 39.30
N LYS A 98 21.93 4.79 39.06
CA LYS A 98 23.07 5.70 38.94
C LYS A 98 23.81 5.85 40.28
N SER A 99 23.10 5.97 41.41
CA SER A 99 23.70 6.04 42.74
C SER A 99 24.42 4.76 43.14
N MET A 100 24.00 3.61 42.61
CA MET A 100 24.65 2.31 42.76
C MET A 100 25.89 2.15 41.86
N GLY A 101 26.25 3.13 41.03
CA GLY A 101 27.43 3.11 40.19
C GLY A 101 27.23 2.51 38.78
N TYR A 102 25.99 2.22 38.38
CA TYR A 102 25.75 1.76 37.01
C TYR A 102 26.07 2.86 35.99
N SER A 103 26.74 2.48 34.91
CA SER A 103 27.07 3.40 33.83
C SER A 103 25.83 3.84 33.05
N ASN A 104 25.86 5.04 32.52
CA ASN A 104 24.79 5.54 31.66
C ASN A 104 24.51 4.62 30.45
N ALA A 105 25.56 3.96 29.94
CA ALA A 105 25.44 3.01 28.82
C ALA A 105 24.65 1.75 29.23
N SER A 106 24.93 1.20 30.43
CA SER A 106 24.22 0.02 30.93
C SER A 106 22.73 0.29 31.16
N ILE A 107 22.41 1.49 31.70
CA ILE A 107 21.03 1.90 31.91
C ILE A 107 20.33 2.10 30.56
N LEU A 108 20.99 2.75 29.62
CA LEU A 108 20.45 2.98 28.28
C LEU A 108 20.19 1.66 27.51
N MET A 109 21.10 0.69 27.65
CA MET A 109 20.98 -0.61 27.00
C MET A 109 19.67 -1.33 27.36
N LYS A 110 19.21 -1.23 28.60
CA LYS A 110 17.91 -1.78 29.03
C LYS A 110 16.76 -1.23 28.17
N TYR A 111 16.73 0.09 27.94
CA TYR A 111 15.70 0.72 27.14
C TYR A 111 15.82 0.42 25.65
N MET A 112 17.06 0.35 25.16
CA MET A 112 17.34 -0.04 23.77
C MET A 112 16.92 -1.48 23.47
N THR A 113 17.16 -2.40 24.40
CA THR A 113 16.71 -3.80 24.27
C THR A 113 15.19 -3.88 24.24
N TYR A 114 14.51 -3.13 25.10
CA TYR A 114 13.06 -3.08 25.13
C TYR A 114 12.47 -2.52 23.83
N SER A 115 12.96 -1.36 23.37
CA SER A 115 12.47 -0.76 22.12
C SER A 115 12.84 -1.57 20.89
N GLY A 116 14.04 -2.14 20.86
CA GLY A 116 14.49 -3.02 19.77
C GLY A 116 13.67 -4.30 19.65
N SER A 117 13.42 -4.99 20.77
CA SER A 117 12.58 -6.19 20.77
C SER A 117 11.15 -5.91 20.33
N SER A 118 10.55 -4.81 20.80
CA SER A 118 9.22 -4.37 20.36
C SER A 118 9.21 -4.03 18.86
N GLY A 119 10.26 -3.37 18.37
CA GLY A 119 10.42 -3.05 16.94
C GLY A 119 10.52 -4.31 16.07
N ILE A 120 11.31 -5.32 16.51
CA ILE A 120 11.43 -6.58 15.79
C ILE A 120 10.08 -7.30 15.71
N ILE A 121 9.40 -7.47 16.85
CA ILE A 121 8.10 -8.14 16.90
C ILE A 121 7.08 -7.40 16.02
N GLY A 122 7.00 -6.06 16.15
CA GLY A 122 6.10 -5.24 15.34
C GLY A 122 6.39 -5.32 13.84
N CYS A 123 7.67 -5.29 13.46
CA CYS A 123 8.09 -5.44 12.07
C CYS A 123 7.72 -6.81 11.48
N LEU A 124 7.96 -7.88 12.21
CA LEU A 124 7.63 -9.25 11.78
C LEU A 124 6.12 -9.40 11.61
N LEU A 125 5.34 -9.00 12.61
CA LEU A 125 3.87 -9.06 12.53
C LEU A 125 3.34 -8.20 11.38
N GLY A 126 3.85 -6.96 11.23
CA GLY A 126 3.47 -6.08 10.14
C GLY A 126 3.81 -6.62 8.77
N TYR A 127 4.99 -7.24 8.63
CA TYR A 127 5.41 -7.86 7.38
C TYR A 127 4.53 -9.05 7.00
N PHE A 128 4.25 -9.95 7.93
CA PHE A 128 3.38 -11.11 7.67
C PHE A 128 1.95 -10.69 7.34
N LEU A 129 1.37 -9.78 8.12
CA LEU A 129 0.03 -9.26 7.86
C LEU A 129 -0.03 -8.49 6.52
N GLY A 130 1.00 -7.71 6.21
CA GLY A 130 1.11 -6.99 4.95
C GLY A 130 1.26 -7.89 3.74
N THR A 131 2.11 -8.91 3.83
CA THR A 131 2.39 -9.81 2.70
C THR A 131 1.25 -10.78 2.42
N TRP A 132 0.51 -11.19 3.44
CA TRP A 132 -0.60 -12.14 3.30
C TRP A 132 -1.97 -11.47 3.25
N GLY A 133 -2.24 -10.53 4.14
CA GLY A 133 -3.55 -9.91 4.28
C GLY A 133 -3.90 -8.96 3.14
N PHE A 134 -3.04 -8.01 2.84
CA PHE A 134 -3.31 -7.00 1.80
C PHE A 134 -3.50 -7.59 0.40
N PRO A 135 -2.66 -8.51 -0.10
CA PRO A 135 -2.87 -9.11 -1.41
C PRO A 135 -4.19 -9.85 -1.50
N THR A 136 -4.61 -10.55 -0.44
CA THR A 136 -5.89 -11.27 -0.42
C THR A 136 -7.08 -10.33 -0.56
N ILE A 137 -7.08 -9.21 0.16
CA ILE A 137 -8.16 -8.21 0.12
C ILE A 137 -8.20 -7.52 -1.25
N ILE A 138 -7.04 -7.08 -1.74
CA ILE A 138 -6.92 -6.41 -3.03
C ILE A 138 -7.34 -7.34 -4.16
N TRP A 139 -6.87 -8.60 -4.15
CA TRP A 139 -7.23 -9.60 -5.15
C TRP A 139 -8.73 -9.85 -5.21
N SER A 140 -9.38 -9.96 -4.05
CA SER A 140 -10.84 -10.12 -3.95
C SER A 140 -11.59 -8.95 -4.59
N ALA A 141 -11.11 -7.73 -4.41
CA ALA A 141 -11.69 -6.54 -5.03
C ALA A 141 -11.47 -6.50 -6.55
N TYR A 142 -10.26 -6.80 -7.00
CA TYR A 142 -9.93 -6.76 -8.43
C TYR A 142 -10.58 -7.88 -9.25
N ARG A 143 -10.88 -9.04 -8.66
CA ARG A 143 -11.64 -10.11 -9.32
C ARG A 143 -13.03 -9.68 -9.79
N THR A 144 -13.59 -8.64 -9.21
CA THR A 144 -14.89 -8.13 -9.62
C THR A 144 -14.82 -7.38 -10.95
N TYR A 145 -13.68 -6.79 -11.26
CA TYR A 145 -13.48 -5.94 -12.44
C TYR A 145 -12.65 -6.61 -13.54
N TYR A 146 -11.79 -7.54 -13.19
CA TYR A 146 -10.86 -8.20 -14.10
C TYR A 146 -11.00 -9.72 -14.04
N ALA A 147 -10.89 -10.38 -15.18
CA ALA A 147 -10.83 -11.84 -15.26
C ALA A 147 -9.45 -12.35 -14.76
N LEU A 148 -9.25 -12.34 -13.45
CA LEU A 148 -8.01 -12.80 -12.82
C LEU A 148 -8.06 -14.29 -12.50
N PRO A 149 -6.89 -14.99 -12.48
CA PRO A 149 -6.81 -16.39 -12.06
C PRO A 149 -7.34 -16.58 -10.64
N ASP A 150 -7.82 -17.78 -10.32
CA ASP A 150 -8.37 -18.09 -8.99
C ASP A 150 -7.34 -18.10 -7.86
N GLN A 151 -6.06 -18.19 -8.18
CA GLN A 151 -4.99 -18.33 -7.20
C GLN A 151 -4.21 -17.02 -7.06
N VAL A 152 -4.04 -16.57 -5.81
CA VAL A 152 -3.16 -15.45 -5.45
C VAL A 152 -1.73 -15.97 -5.36
N LEU A 153 -0.83 -15.38 -6.13
CA LEU A 153 0.61 -15.65 -6.03
C LEU A 153 1.20 -14.82 -4.89
N TYR A 154 1.49 -15.47 -3.77
CA TYR A 154 2.22 -14.83 -2.67
C TYR A 154 3.72 -14.85 -2.95
N VAL A 155 4.32 -13.67 -3.17
CA VAL A 155 5.76 -13.55 -3.35
C VAL A 155 6.40 -13.09 -2.05
N PHE A 156 7.12 -13.98 -1.39
CA PHE A 156 7.91 -13.65 -0.21
C PHE A 156 9.23 -12.99 -0.63
N ASN A 157 9.38 -11.70 -0.34
CA ASN A 157 10.60 -10.97 -0.68
C ASN A 157 11.46 -10.74 0.57
N TRP A 158 12.53 -11.53 0.71
CA TRP A 158 13.46 -11.45 1.81
C TRP A 158 14.18 -10.10 1.92
N GLN A 159 14.46 -9.47 0.78
CA GLN A 159 15.13 -8.16 0.75
C GLN A 159 14.24 -7.08 1.37
N LEU A 160 12.94 -7.08 1.07
CA LEU A 160 11.99 -6.13 1.67
C LEU A 160 11.87 -6.34 3.18
N LEU A 161 11.86 -7.58 3.66
CA LEU A 161 11.86 -7.88 5.10
C LEU A 161 13.10 -7.31 5.78
N LEU A 162 14.30 -7.53 5.22
CA LEU A 162 15.54 -7.02 5.78
C LEU A 162 15.62 -5.50 5.79
N ILE A 163 15.20 -4.85 4.69
CA ILE A 163 15.18 -3.39 4.59
C ILE A 163 14.20 -2.80 5.62
N SER A 164 12.98 -3.33 5.72
CA SER A 164 11.99 -2.86 6.67
C SER A 164 12.44 -3.05 8.12
N LEU A 165 13.08 -4.19 8.41
CA LEU A 165 13.65 -4.48 9.73
C LEU A 165 14.78 -3.49 10.07
N ALA A 166 15.69 -3.24 9.14
CA ALA A 166 16.80 -2.29 9.33
C ALA A 166 16.29 -0.89 9.60
N VAL A 167 15.34 -0.40 8.79
CA VAL A 167 14.73 0.93 8.96
C VAL A 167 14.00 1.04 10.30
N THR A 168 13.23 0.01 10.67
CA THR A 168 12.50 -0.03 11.96
C THR A 168 13.47 0.01 13.13
N LEU A 169 14.54 -0.79 13.11
CA LEU A 169 15.55 -0.81 14.17
C LEU A 169 16.30 0.51 14.24
N LEU A 170 16.70 1.11 13.12
CA LEU A 170 17.36 2.41 13.11
C LEU A 170 16.45 3.48 13.71
N CYS A 171 15.18 3.47 13.36
CA CYS A 171 14.21 4.43 13.89
C CYS A 171 13.99 4.24 15.40
N THR A 172 13.66 3.03 15.85
CA THR A 172 13.34 2.75 17.26
C THR A 172 14.55 2.89 18.18
N ILE A 173 15.69 2.32 17.81
CA ILE A 173 16.92 2.41 18.59
C ILE A 173 17.48 3.81 18.56
N GLY A 174 17.48 4.48 17.40
CA GLY A 174 17.96 5.85 17.25
C GLY A 174 17.18 6.85 18.11
N VAL A 175 15.84 6.75 18.06
CA VAL A 175 14.96 7.58 18.89
C VAL A 175 15.21 7.32 20.38
N THR A 176 15.28 6.04 20.78
CA THR A 176 15.50 5.63 22.17
C THR A 176 16.86 6.14 22.67
N TRP A 177 17.88 6.06 21.83
CA TRP A 177 19.21 6.57 22.17
C TRP A 177 19.23 8.10 22.37
N ILE A 178 18.57 8.87 21.48
CA ILE A 178 18.47 10.33 21.60
C ILE A 178 17.71 10.72 22.88
N CYS A 179 16.54 10.12 23.11
CA CYS A 179 15.73 10.39 24.29
C CYS A 179 16.47 9.99 25.58
N GLY A 180 17.14 8.82 25.57
CA GLY A 180 17.87 8.29 26.71
C GLY A 180 19.08 9.12 27.08
N ARG A 181 19.86 9.56 26.11
CA ARG A 181 20.97 10.46 26.37
C ARG A 181 20.51 11.75 27.05
N SER A 182 19.42 12.35 26.57
CA SER A 182 18.86 13.55 27.16
C SER A 182 18.39 13.33 28.62
N ALA A 183 17.79 12.19 28.91
CA ALA A 183 17.32 11.87 30.26
C ALA A 183 18.49 11.55 31.22
N LEU A 184 19.53 10.89 30.72
CA LEU A 184 20.70 10.44 31.51
C LEU A 184 21.75 11.53 31.73
N THR A 185 21.64 12.73 31.16
CA THR A 185 22.53 13.86 31.47
C THR A 185 22.30 14.41 32.87
N GLN A 186 21.12 14.19 33.47
CA GLN A 186 20.80 14.65 34.83
C GLN A 186 21.59 13.89 35.89
N SER A 187 21.96 14.56 37.01
CA SER A 187 22.65 13.93 38.13
C SER A 187 21.73 12.95 38.87
N ALA A 188 22.31 11.94 39.55
CA ALA A 188 21.53 10.96 40.34
C ALA A 188 20.66 11.65 41.39
N ALA A 189 21.18 12.65 42.08
CA ALA A 189 20.48 13.43 43.09
C ALA A 189 19.29 14.21 42.52
N GLU A 190 19.40 14.70 41.29
CA GLU A 190 18.34 15.43 40.59
C GLU A 190 17.25 14.48 40.09
N LEU A 191 17.60 13.27 39.71
CA LEU A 191 16.67 12.25 39.26
C LEU A 191 15.79 11.69 40.38
N ILE A 192 16.31 11.62 41.63
CA ILE A 192 15.59 11.11 42.80
C ILE A 192 14.64 12.17 43.37
N ARG A 193 14.93 13.46 43.19
CA ARG A 193 14.03 14.52 43.66
C ARG A 193 12.75 14.59 42.83
N PRO A 194 11.57 14.77 43.48
CA PRO A 194 10.35 15.04 42.75
C PRO A 194 10.52 16.26 41.84
N LYS A 195 10.07 16.15 40.61
CA LYS A 195 10.16 17.26 39.65
C LYS A 195 9.28 18.41 40.15
N ALA A 196 9.91 19.53 40.54
CA ALA A 196 9.15 20.73 40.88
C ALA A 196 8.21 21.10 39.71
N PRO A 197 6.97 21.48 40.00
CA PRO A 197 6.07 21.95 38.95
C PRO A 197 6.78 23.10 38.21
N LYS A 198 6.79 23.07 36.89
CA LYS A 198 7.34 24.19 36.10
C LYS A 198 6.58 25.42 36.49
N ALA A 199 7.30 26.45 36.99
CA ALA A 199 6.70 27.74 37.20
C ALA A 199 5.99 28.18 35.91
N GLY A 200 4.70 28.41 35.98
CA GLY A 200 3.91 28.82 34.82
C GLY A 200 4.58 30.02 34.16
N LYS A 201 4.76 30.00 32.86
CA LYS A 201 5.13 31.21 32.15
C LYS A 201 4.03 32.23 32.38
N ARG A 202 4.36 33.39 32.99
CA ARG A 202 3.43 34.51 33.10
C ARG A 202 2.76 34.76 31.77
N ASN A 203 1.45 34.59 31.72
CA ASN A 203 0.67 34.91 30.55
C ASN A 203 0.75 36.42 30.26
N LEU A 204 0.65 36.80 29.00
CA LEU A 204 0.64 38.19 28.56
C LEU A 204 -0.39 39.05 29.35
N LEU A 205 -1.51 38.44 29.77
CA LEU A 205 -2.54 39.08 30.59
C LEU A 205 -2.08 39.44 32.02
N GLU A 206 -1.23 38.61 32.65
CA GLU A 206 -0.62 38.93 33.97
C GLU A 206 0.44 40.02 33.90
N ARG A 207 0.90 40.35 32.69
CA ARG A 207 1.88 41.41 32.46
C ARG A 207 1.23 42.78 32.30
N VAL A 208 -0.09 42.80 32.02
CA VAL A 208 -0.85 44.04 31.76
C VAL A 208 -1.65 44.50 33.00
N THR A 209 -1.87 43.62 33.98
CA THR A 209 -2.50 43.97 35.25
C THR A 209 -1.44 43.98 36.37
N PRO A 210 -0.77 45.13 36.64
CA PRO A 210 -0.05 45.30 37.90
C PRO A 210 -1.07 45.47 39.02
N VAL A 211 -1.10 44.51 39.96
CA VAL A 211 -1.74 44.70 41.28
C VAL A 211 -0.75 45.45 42.14
#